data_2d09d926485427f51d32ed1bfa0ffe7c
#
_entry.id   2d09d926485427f51d32ed1bfa0ffe7c
#
_cell.length_a   1.000
_cell.length_b   1.000
_cell.length_c   1.000
_cell.angle_alpha   90.00
_cell.angle_beta   90.00
_cell.angle_gamma   90.00
#
_symmetry.space_group_name_H-M   'P 1'
#
loop_
_entity.id
_entity.type
_entity.pdbx_description
1 polymer ?
#
loop_
_entity_poly.entity_id
_entity_poly.type
_entity_poly.pdbx_seq_one_letter_code
_entity_poly.pdbx_strand_id
1 'polypeptide(L)'
;TPEQILAEIAKLPNSPERINAYQALTTKISQIADDARAKRLIDQIADDGARTRAQEQFDTARINRTAAAGKLEDARKMIGTLTNKLTQIQKLVSLAQQYFQKGTEKDIEAANDLMKNARSLINETPEDEDDLAGLMEVIRGYATIEPDLAFRLFEPIVDQMNEIIYASAVLSRYNKRNRSFKRGELILRPERGNPEILLFRYLDQIQLLGKADLARASSLADRFQRPDARILVKLQAINGAIREDKKPVGQGPVQR
;
A
#
# COMPACT_ATOMS: atom_id res chain seq x y z
N THR A 1 12.89 27.99 3.44
CA THR A 1 12.76 27.50 2.04
C THR A 1 13.44 26.15 1.90
N PRO A 2 13.12 25.34 0.87
CA PRO A 2 13.83 24.08 0.61
C PRO A 2 15.33 24.28 0.45
N GLU A 3 15.76 25.38 -0.19
CA GLU A 3 17.17 25.74 -0.40
C GLU A 3 17.90 25.98 0.96
N GLN A 4 17.24 26.62 1.90
CA GLN A 4 17.78 26.81 3.25
C GLN A 4 17.93 25.50 4.01
N ILE A 5 16.93 24.62 3.93
CA ILE A 5 17.01 23.29 4.54
C ILE A 5 18.16 22.49 3.95
N LEU A 6 18.34 22.51 2.63
CA LEU A 6 19.43 21.82 1.95
C LEU A 6 20.82 22.36 2.42
N ALA A 7 20.96 23.67 2.55
CA ALA A 7 22.19 24.30 3.07
C ALA A 7 22.48 23.94 4.54
N GLU A 8 21.44 23.80 5.37
CA GLU A 8 21.60 23.34 6.77
C GLU A 8 21.97 21.87 6.86
N ILE A 9 21.35 20.99 6.02
CA ILE A 9 21.69 19.56 5.97
C ILE A 9 23.18 19.34 5.69
N ALA A 10 23.79 20.17 4.83
CA ALA A 10 25.21 20.05 4.49
C ALA A 10 26.14 20.29 5.71
N LYS A 11 25.64 20.97 6.76
CA LYS A 11 26.39 21.26 8.00
C LYS A 11 26.19 20.18 9.07
N LEU A 12 25.16 19.35 8.94
CA LEU A 12 24.83 18.34 9.94
C LEU A 12 25.72 17.09 9.79
N PRO A 13 26.17 16.51 10.93
CA PRO A 13 26.84 15.21 10.90
C PRO A 13 25.89 14.10 10.42
N ASN A 14 26.40 12.91 10.17
CA ASN A 14 25.59 11.75 9.86
C ASN A 14 24.88 11.25 11.13
N SER A 15 23.69 11.76 11.38
CA SER A 15 22.91 11.61 12.62
C SER A 15 21.42 11.51 12.31
N PRO A 16 20.58 11.12 13.31
CA PRO A 16 19.13 11.11 13.17
C PRO A 16 18.54 12.47 12.77
N GLU A 17 19.15 13.57 13.23
CA GLU A 17 18.73 14.93 12.87
C GLU A 17 18.88 15.18 11.37
N ARG A 18 19.96 14.69 10.74
CA ARG A 18 20.17 14.78 9.30
C ARG A 18 19.09 14.01 8.53
N ILE A 19 18.69 12.82 9.02
CA ILE A 19 17.62 12.04 8.42
C ILE A 19 16.29 12.80 8.48
N ASN A 20 15.96 13.38 9.65
CA ASN A 20 14.74 14.19 9.83
C ASN A 20 14.75 15.43 8.93
N ALA A 21 15.91 16.08 8.76
CA ALA A 21 16.05 17.23 7.88
C ALA A 21 15.83 16.84 6.40
N TYR A 22 16.31 15.68 5.95
CA TYR A 22 16.01 15.16 4.62
C TYR A 22 14.53 14.87 4.43
N GLN A 23 13.82 14.32 5.43
CA GLN A 23 12.37 14.10 5.36
C GLN A 23 11.60 15.43 5.22
N ALA A 24 11.99 16.44 5.99
CA ALA A 24 11.39 17.78 5.89
C ALA A 24 11.65 18.41 4.52
N LEU A 25 12.88 18.28 3.99
CA LEU A 25 13.24 18.75 2.65
C LEU A 25 12.39 18.08 1.58
N THR A 26 12.29 16.75 1.62
CA THR A 26 11.51 15.94 0.67
C THR A 26 10.04 16.37 0.65
N THR A 27 9.44 16.59 1.84
CA THR A 27 8.07 17.09 1.96
C THR A 27 7.91 18.48 1.33
N LYS A 28 8.89 19.37 1.51
CA LYS A 28 8.84 20.71 0.89
C LYS A 28 9.02 20.66 -0.63
N ILE A 29 9.91 19.81 -1.12
CA ILE A 29 10.12 19.61 -2.56
C ILE A 29 8.85 19.08 -3.23
N SER A 30 8.15 18.11 -2.62
CA SER A 30 6.92 17.54 -3.17
C SER A 30 5.78 18.57 -3.34
N GLN A 31 5.83 19.67 -2.60
CA GLN A 31 4.86 20.78 -2.68
C GLN A 31 5.19 21.80 -3.81
N ILE A 32 6.36 21.72 -4.41
CA ILE A 32 6.77 22.65 -5.47
C ILE A 32 5.98 22.34 -6.75
N ALA A 33 5.33 23.35 -7.31
CA ALA A 33 4.60 23.23 -8.57
C ALA A 33 5.51 23.33 -9.82
N ASP A 34 6.65 24.03 -9.68
CA ASP A 34 7.64 24.17 -10.74
C ASP A 34 8.54 22.93 -10.78
N ASP A 35 8.29 22.07 -11.77
CA ASP A 35 8.99 20.80 -11.95
C ASP A 35 10.51 21.01 -12.17
N ALA A 36 10.92 22.06 -12.86
CA ALA A 36 12.33 22.34 -13.13
C ALA A 36 13.06 22.76 -11.83
N ARG A 37 12.41 23.57 -10.99
CA ARG A 37 12.94 23.94 -9.67
C ARG A 37 13.03 22.75 -8.73
N ALA A 38 11.98 21.93 -8.67
CA ALA A 38 11.96 20.73 -7.85
C ALA A 38 13.09 19.77 -8.23
N LYS A 39 13.26 19.50 -9.53
CA LYS A 39 14.31 18.62 -10.03
C LYS A 39 15.71 19.14 -9.68
N ARG A 40 15.99 20.43 -9.87
CA ARG A 40 17.30 21.02 -9.48
C ARG A 40 17.60 20.81 -7.99
N LEU A 41 16.59 20.91 -7.11
CA LEU A 41 16.77 20.69 -5.68
C LEU A 41 17.02 19.20 -5.35
N ILE A 42 16.33 18.30 -6.04
CA ILE A 42 16.53 16.84 -5.90
C ILE A 42 17.95 16.47 -6.32
N ASP A 43 18.43 17.00 -7.46
CA ASP A 43 19.76 16.73 -8.00
C ASP A 43 20.89 17.22 -7.06
N GLN A 44 20.62 18.22 -6.21
CA GLN A 44 21.56 18.74 -5.21
C GLN A 44 21.61 17.90 -3.92
N ILE A 45 20.72 16.92 -3.73
CA ILE A 45 20.76 16.04 -2.57
C ILE A 45 21.93 15.08 -2.70
N ALA A 46 22.90 15.18 -1.80
CA ALA A 46 24.14 14.39 -1.84
C ALA A 46 23.91 12.93 -1.43
N ASP A 47 22.96 12.66 -0.53
CA ASP A 47 22.62 11.29 -0.08
C ASP A 47 21.71 10.63 -1.11
N ASP A 48 22.19 9.52 -1.69
CA ASP A 48 21.47 8.80 -2.76
C ASP A 48 20.11 8.27 -2.31
N GLY A 49 20.02 7.74 -1.09
CA GLY A 49 18.76 7.26 -0.54
C GLY A 49 17.75 8.37 -0.28
N ALA A 50 18.21 9.55 0.17
CA ALA A 50 17.35 10.71 0.36
C ALA A 50 16.93 11.29 -1.00
N ARG A 51 17.82 11.31 -2.00
CA ARG A 51 17.54 11.77 -3.36
C ARG A 51 16.47 10.90 -4.03
N THR A 52 16.60 9.57 -3.94
CA THR A 52 15.60 8.62 -4.47
C THR A 52 14.24 8.85 -3.83
N ARG A 53 14.18 8.95 -2.49
CA ARG A 53 12.92 9.22 -1.78
C ARG A 53 12.30 10.58 -2.15
N ALA A 54 13.14 11.60 -2.34
CA ALA A 54 12.67 12.93 -2.76
C ALA A 54 12.06 12.89 -4.17
N GLN A 55 12.70 12.16 -5.10
CA GLN A 55 12.20 11.95 -6.45
C GLN A 55 10.86 11.21 -6.43
N GLU A 56 10.76 10.10 -5.70
CA GLU A 56 9.54 9.30 -5.59
C GLU A 56 8.36 10.09 -5.00
N GLN A 57 8.61 10.88 -3.94
CA GLN A 57 7.57 11.73 -3.35
C GLN A 57 7.16 12.86 -4.29
N PHE A 58 8.11 13.48 -4.97
CA PHE A 58 7.82 14.51 -5.96
C PHE A 58 6.99 13.97 -7.12
N ASP A 59 7.37 12.83 -7.71
CA ASP A 59 6.63 12.18 -8.79
C ASP A 59 5.21 11.80 -8.33
N THR A 60 5.07 11.27 -7.12
CA THR A 60 3.76 11.00 -6.51
C THR A 60 2.90 12.25 -6.41
N ALA A 61 3.44 13.34 -5.89
CA ALA A 61 2.71 14.60 -5.75
C ALA A 61 2.32 15.19 -7.12
N ARG A 62 3.20 15.06 -8.10
CA ARG A 62 2.98 15.51 -9.49
C ARG A 62 1.87 14.70 -10.15
N ILE A 63 1.90 13.37 -10.04
CA ILE A 63 0.84 12.48 -10.54
C ILE A 63 -0.50 12.88 -9.92
N ASN A 64 -0.56 13.04 -8.60
CA ASN A 64 -1.79 13.40 -7.90
C ASN A 64 -2.32 14.77 -8.33
N ARG A 65 -1.46 15.79 -8.49
CA ARG A 65 -1.86 17.11 -9.00
C ARG A 65 -2.40 17.04 -10.42
N THR A 66 -1.77 16.25 -11.29
CA THR A 66 -2.17 16.07 -12.68
C THR A 66 -3.56 15.40 -12.75
N ALA A 67 -3.77 14.35 -11.94
CA ALA A 67 -5.06 13.68 -11.84
C ALA A 67 -6.16 14.58 -11.25
N ALA A 68 -5.84 15.36 -10.19
CA ALA A 68 -6.76 16.31 -9.58
C ALA A 68 -7.17 17.43 -10.55
N ALA A 69 -6.30 17.81 -11.49
CA ALA A 69 -6.61 18.74 -12.58
C ALA A 69 -7.47 18.12 -13.71
N GLY A 70 -7.95 16.88 -13.56
CA GLY A 70 -8.75 16.17 -14.54
C GLY A 70 -7.96 15.59 -15.72
N LYS A 71 -6.63 15.65 -15.69
CA LYS A 71 -5.73 15.14 -16.75
C LYS A 71 -5.34 13.69 -16.49
N LEU A 72 -6.36 12.79 -16.50
CA LEU A 72 -6.16 11.38 -16.12
C LEU A 72 -5.16 10.66 -17.03
N GLU A 73 -5.24 10.87 -18.34
CA GLU A 73 -4.35 10.22 -19.30
C GLU A 73 -2.88 10.67 -19.13
N ASP A 74 -2.66 11.94 -18.79
CA ASP A 74 -1.30 12.42 -18.49
C ASP A 74 -0.79 11.78 -17.18
N ALA A 75 -1.63 11.68 -16.15
CA ALA A 75 -1.28 11.00 -14.90
C ALA A 75 -0.94 9.52 -15.14
N ARG A 76 -1.70 8.81 -15.99
CA ARG A 76 -1.42 7.42 -16.38
C ARG A 76 -0.08 7.28 -17.08
N LYS A 77 0.21 8.16 -18.05
CA LYS A 77 1.51 8.18 -18.74
C LYS A 77 2.65 8.38 -17.74
N MET A 78 2.50 9.31 -16.79
CA MET A 78 3.49 9.55 -15.75
C MET A 78 3.71 8.32 -14.86
N ILE A 79 2.64 7.61 -14.47
CA ILE A 79 2.75 6.36 -13.72
C ILE A 79 3.53 5.32 -14.52
N GLY A 80 3.27 5.20 -15.83
CA GLY A 80 3.98 4.28 -16.72
C GLY A 80 5.49 4.57 -16.86
N THR A 81 5.97 5.77 -16.53
CA THR A 81 7.40 6.11 -16.53
C THR A 81 8.13 5.77 -15.22
N LEU A 82 7.42 5.38 -14.17
CA LEU A 82 8.04 4.94 -12.92
C LEU A 82 8.80 3.63 -13.14
N THR A 83 9.98 3.53 -12.58
CA THR A 83 10.84 2.35 -12.76
C THR A 83 10.42 1.15 -11.91
N ASN A 84 9.82 1.40 -10.74
CA ASN A 84 9.39 0.37 -9.82
C ASN A 84 7.96 -0.08 -10.13
N LYS A 85 7.79 -1.34 -10.53
CA LYS A 85 6.52 -1.99 -10.89
C LYS A 85 5.49 -1.95 -9.76
N LEU A 86 5.92 -2.25 -8.52
CA LEU A 86 5.04 -2.20 -7.35
C LEU A 86 4.52 -0.77 -7.11
N THR A 87 5.37 0.24 -7.25
CA THR A 87 4.97 1.64 -7.16
C THR A 87 3.97 2.01 -8.26
N GLN A 88 4.16 1.55 -9.50
CA GLN A 88 3.18 1.76 -10.58
C GLN A 88 1.81 1.21 -10.18
N ILE A 89 1.76 -0.05 -9.71
CA ILE A 89 0.53 -0.71 -9.28
C ILE A 89 -0.15 0.09 -8.16
N GLN A 90 0.60 0.45 -7.12
CA GLN A 90 0.09 1.23 -5.98
C GLN A 90 -0.54 2.56 -6.42
N LYS A 91 0.09 3.27 -7.38
CA LYS A 91 -0.43 4.53 -7.90
C LYS A 91 -1.69 4.34 -8.74
N LEU A 92 -1.73 3.32 -9.60
CA LEU A 92 -2.91 2.98 -10.38
C LEU A 92 -4.10 2.63 -9.48
N VAL A 93 -3.88 1.77 -8.47
CA VAL A 93 -4.91 1.37 -7.50
C VAL A 93 -5.39 2.57 -6.68
N SER A 94 -4.48 3.39 -6.16
CA SER A 94 -4.84 4.59 -5.41
C SER A 94 -5.68 5.56 -6.25
N LEU A 95 -5.29 5.76 -7.49
CA LEU A 95 -6.00 6.64 -8.41
C LEU A 95 -7.39 6.06 -8.77
N ALA A 96 -7.47 4.76 -9.00
CA ALA A 96 -8.74 4.06 -9.25
C ALA A 96 -9.73 4.25 -8.08
N GLN A 97 -9.27 4.07 -6.84
CA GLN A 97 -10.09 4.28 -5.66
C GLN A 97 -10.57 5.73 -5.52
N GLN A 98 -9.73 6.72 -5.82
CA GLN A 98 -10.11 8.13 -5.82
C GLN A 98 -11.21 8.43 -6.86
N TYR A 99 -11.09 7.88 -8.07
CA TYR A 99 -12.12 8.05 -9.11
C TYR A 99 -13.40 7.32 -8.73
N PHE A 100 -13.33 6.10 -8.26
CA PHE A 100 -14.50 5.33 -7.81
C PHE A 100 -15.30 6.08 -6.73
N GLN A 101 -14.62 6.74 -5.78
CA GLN A 101 -15.25 7.53 -4.72
C GLN A 101 -16.04 8.76 -5.23
N LYS A 102 -15.71 9.30 -6.42
CA LYS A 102 -16.48 10.40 -7.01
C LYS A 102 -17.88 9.97 -7.47
N GLY A 103 -18.04 8.70 -7.82
CA GLY A 103 -19.33 8.05 -8.01
C GLY A 103 -20.08 8.37 -9.31
N THR A 104 -19.53 9.19 -10.23
CA THR A 104 -20.15 9.37 -11.54
C THR A 104 -19.86 8.16 -12.43
N GLU A 105 -20.75 7.86 -13.39
CA GLU A 105 -20.57 6.75 -14.34
C GLU A 105 -19.21 6.82 -15.05
N LYS A 106 -18.81 7.99 -15.51
CA LYS A 106 -17.53 8.23 -16.15
C LYS A 106 -16.35 8.00 -15.19
N ASP A 107 -16.47 8.37 -13.92
CA ASP A 107 -15.42 8.14 -12.93
C ASP A 107 -15.30 6.67 -12.58
N ILE A 108 -16.41 5.93 -12.53
CA ILE A 108 -16.44 4.48 -12.30
C ILE A 108 -15.77 3.75 -13.49
N GLU A 109 -16.08 4.14 -14.73
CA GLU A 109 -15.42 3.61 -15.92
C GLU A 109 -13.91 3.84 -15.88
N ALA A 110 -13.49 5.08 -15.56
CA ALA A 110 -12.08 5.43 -15.40
C ALA A 110 -11.39 4.61 -14.29
N ALA A 111 -12.08 4.37 -13.16
CA ALA A 111 -11.57 3.53 -12.08
C ALA A 111 -11.35 2.08 -12.55
N ASN A 112 -12.32 1.52 -13.27
CA ASN A 112 -12.21 0.17 -13.81
C ASN A 112 -11.05 0.04 -14.81
N ASP A 113 -10.83 1.02 -15.67
CA ASP A 113 -9.71 1.00 -16.62
C ASP A 113 -8.35 1.12 -15.93
N LEU A 114 -8.24 1.94 -14.87
CA LEU A 114 -7.04 2.01 -14.04
C LEU A 114 -6.77 0.65 -13.35
N MET A 115 -7.81 -0.01 -12.84
CA MET A 115 -7.67 -1.34 -12.22
C MET A 115 -7.25 -2.42 -13.23
N LYS A 116 -7.81 -2.41 -14.45
CA LYS A 116 -7.36 -3.30 -15.54
C LYS A 116 -5.86 -3.10 -15.85
N ASN A 117 -5.40 -1.84 -15.89
CA ASN A 117 -3.98 -1.55 -16.08
C ASN A 117 -3.13 -2.05 -14.91
N ALA A 118 -3.55 -1.83 -13.67
CA ALA A 118 -2.84 -2.36 -12.51
C ALA A 118 -2.74 -3.89 -12.58
N ARG A 119 -3.85 -4.56 -12.94
CA ARG A 119 -3.89 -6.02 -13.09
C ARG A 119 -2.96 -6.52 -14.20
N SER A 120 -2.83 -5.80 -15.31
CA SER A 120 -1.94 -6.21 -16.42
C SER A 120 -0.46 -6.18 -16.05
N LEU A 121 -0.11 -5.55 -14.93
CA LEU A 121 1.26 -5.49 -14.41
C LEU A 121 1.60 -6.63 -13.44
N ILE A 122 0.63 -7.43 -12.99
CA ILE A 122 0.88 -8.53 -12.04
C ILE A 122 0.93 -9.89 -12.72
N ASN A 123 1.63 -10.83 -12.05
CA ASN A 123 1.49 -12.26 -12.30
C ASN A 123 0.39 -12.80 -11.37
N GLU A 124 -0.53 -13.61 -11.89
CA GLU A 124 -1.58 -14.23 -11.06
C GLU A 124 -1.01 -15.33 -10.14
N THR A 125 0.18 -15.83 -10.46
CA THR A 125 0.97 -16.73 -9.59
C THR A 125 2.24 -15.98 -9.19
N PRO A 126 2.30 -15.39 -7.98
CA PRO A 126 3.46 -14.65 -7.52
C PRO A 126 4.68 -15.57 -7.37
N GLU A 127 5.82 -15.16 -7.90
CA GLU A 127 7.08 -15.90 -7.82
C GLU A 127 7.97 -15.37 -6.70
N ASP A 128 7.80 -14.10 -6.30
CA ASP A 128 8.56 -13.44 -5.26
C ASP A 128 7.69 -12.52 -4.37
N GLU A 129 8.35 -11.84 -3.42
CA GLU A 129 7.67 -10.93 -2.48
C GLU A 129 7.07 -9.70 -3.18
N ASP A 130 7.72 -9.15 -4.19
CA ASP A 130 7.25 -7.96 -4.91
C ASP A 130 6.05 -8.28 -5.79
N ASP A 131 6.04 -9.44 -6.46
CA ASP A 131 4.89 -9.94 -7.21
C ASP A 131 3.68 -10.16 -6.29
N LEU A 132 3.89 -10.79 -5.13
CA LEU A 132 2.82 -10.98 -4.15
C LEU A 132 2.33 -9.64 -3.60
N ALA A 133 3.21 -8.71 -3.29
CA ALA A 133 2.83 -7.38 -2.84
C ALA A 133 2.00 -6.64 -3.90
N GLY A 134 2.38 -6.73 -5.17
CA GLY A 134 1.64 -6.17 -6.30
C GLY A 134 0.24 -6.77 -6.45
N LEU A 135 0.14 -8.11 -6.37
CA LEU A 135 -1.14 -8.81 -6.44
C LEU A 135 -2.05 -8.43 -5.27
N MET A 136 -1.51 -8.33 -4.04
CA MET A 136 -2.28 -7.92 -2.87
C MET A 136 -2.75 -6.46 -2.96
N GLU A 137 -1.99 -5.56 -3.59
CA GLU A 137 -2.45 -4.21 -3.88
C GLU A 137 -3.62 -4.19 -4.88
N VAL A 138 -3.56 -5.01 -5.93
CA VAL A 138 -4.65 -5.15 -6.90
C VAL A 138 -5.90 -5.72 -6.22
N ILE A 139 -5.76 -6.74 -5.37
CA ILE A 139 -6.86 -7.29 -4.56
C ILE A 139 -7.47 -6.20 -3.66
N ARG A 140 -6.65 -5.35 -3.02
CA ARG A 140 -7.10 -4.23 -2.21
C ARG A 140 -7.96 -3.24 -3.02
N GLY A 141 -7.55 -2.94 -4.24
CA GLY A 141 -8.33 -2.10 -5.15
C GLY A 141 -9.67 -2.71 -5.51
N TYR A 142 -9.66 -3.97 -5.95
CA TYR A 142 -10.89 -4.67 -6.34
C TYR A 142 -11.82 -4.95 -5.16
N ALA A 143 -11.32 -5.14 -3.94
CA ALA A 143 -12.18 -5.32 -2.76
C ALA A 143 -13.15 -4.15 -2.55
N THR A 144 -12.82 -2.96 -3.06
CA THR A 144 -13.68 -1.78 -3.00
C THR A 144 -14.52 -1.60 -4.27
N ILE A 145 -13.98 -1.94 -5.44
CA ILE A 145 -14.58 -1.60 -6.75
C ILE A 145 -15.36 -2.77 -7.35
N GLU A 146 -14.81 -3.99 -7.27
CA GLU A 146 -15.39 -5.22 -7.80
C GLU A 146 -15.03 -6.40 -6.85
N PRO A 147 -15.73 -6.54 -5.71
CA PRO A 147 -15.38 -7.51 -4.67
C PRO A 147 -15.30 -8.95 -5.15
N ASP A 148 -16.16 -9.37 -6.07
CA ASP A 148 -16.13 -10.72 -6.63
C ASP A 148 -14.80 -11.07 -7.30
N LEU A 149 -14.19 -10.10 -7.98
CA LEU A 149 -12.89 -10.29 -8.61
C LEU A 149 -11.79 -10.32 -7.55
N ALA A 150 -11.89 -9.50 -6.49
CA ALA A 150 -10.95 -9.55 -5.39
C ALA A 150 -10.91 -10.93 -4.72
N PHE A 151 -12.07 -11.53 -4.46
CA PHE A 151 -12.14 -12.90 -3.93
C PHE A 151 -11.53 -13.93 -4.87
N ARG A 152 -11.84 -13.87 -6.16
CA ARG A 152 -11.26 -14.80 -7.16
C ARG A 152 -9.74 -14.71 -7.23
N LEU A 153 -9.19 -13.51 -7.08
CA LEU A 153 -7.73 -13.31 -7.07
C LEU A 153 -7.09 -13.76 -5.76
N PHE A 154 -7.80 -13.64 -4.62
CA PHE A 154 -7.26 -14.00 -3.32
C PHE A 154 -7.31 -15.52 -3.06
N GLU A 155 -8.34 -16.21 -3.55
CA GLU A 155 -8.55 -17.64 -3.29
C GLU A 155 -7.31 -18.53 -3.56
N PRO A 156 -6.59 -18.41 -4.69
CA PRO A 156 -5.41 -19.24 -4.96
C PRO A 156 -4.22 -18.90 -4.03
N ILE A 157 -4.16 -17.66 -3.50
CA ILE A 157 -3.04 -17.24 -2.65
C ILE A 157 -3.09 -17.90 -1.27
N VAL A 158 -4.27 -18.33 -0.80
CA VAL A 158 -4.42 -18.96 0.51
C VAL A 158 -3.53 -20.20 0.64
N ASP A 159 -3.38 -20.97 -0.43
CA ASP A 159 -2.55 -22.18 -0.41
C ASP A 159 -1.06 -21.82 -0.28
N GLN A 160 -0.58 -20.80 -1.00
CA GLN A 160 0.78 -20.28 -0.83
C GLN A 160 1.00 -19.69 0.57
N MET A 161 0.00 -18.96 1.10
CA MET A 161 0.06 -18.46 2.48
C MET A 161 0.17 -19.59 3.49
N ASN A 162 -0.55 -20.69 3.31
CA ASN A 162 -0.45 -21.87 4.18
C ASN A 162 0.98 -22.44 4.18
N GLU A 163 1.62 -22.56 3.01
CA GLU A 163 3.01 -23.05 2.88
C GLU A 163 4.00 -22.10 3.59
N ILE A 164 3.86 -20.80 3.37
CA ILE A 164 4.73 -19.79 4.00
C ILE A 164 4.56 -19.78 5.52
N ILE A 165 3.32 -19.86 6.03
CA ILE A 165 3.03 -19.92 7.47
C ILE A 165 3.62 -21.19 8.06
N TYR A 166 3.47 -22.33 7.39
CA TYR A 166 4.04 -23.59 7.82
C TYR A 166 5.57 -23.54 7.86
N ALA A 167 6.21 -23.08 6.78
CA ALA A 167 7.65 -22.92 6.72
C ALA A 167 8.19 -21.99 7.82
N SER A 168 7.51 -20.85 8.04
CA SER A 168 7.84 -19.91 9.11
C SER A 168 7.73 -20.54 10.50
N ALA A 169 6.70 -21.35 10.74
CA ALA A 169 6.52 -22.06 12.01
C ALA A 169 7.62 -23.09 12.26
N VAL A 170 8.04 -23.82 11.21
CA VAL A 170 9.17 -24.77 11.30
C VAL A 170 10.47 -24.02 11.58
N LEU A 171 10.80 -22.99 10.78
CA LEU A 171 12.02 -22.21 10.93
C LEU A 171 12.14 -21.52 12.30
N SER A 172 11.02 -21.12 12.89
CA SER A 172 10.98 -20.48 14.21
C SER A 172 11.54 -21.34 15.33
N ARG A 173 11.52 -22.67 15.17
CA ARG A 173 12.09 -23.62 16.15
C ARG A 173 13.60 -23.55 16.18
N TYR A 174 14.23 -23.17 15.06
CA TYR A 174 15.68 -23.12 14.90
C TYR A 174 16.22 -21.68 14.96
N ASN A 175 15.39 -20.69 14.77
CA ASN A 175 15.77 -19.29 14.79
C ASN A 175 15.15 -18.57 16.01
N LYS A 176 15.97 -18.35 17.05
CA LYS A 176 15.53 -17.64 18.27
C LYS A 176 15.15 -16.16 18.03
N ARG A 177 15.52 -15.60 16.88
CA ARG A 177 15.15 -14.23 16.49
C ARG A 177 13.78 -14.16 15.84
N ASN A 178 13.20 -15.29 15.40
CA ASN A 178 11.85 -15.33 14.87
C ASN A 178 10.85 -15.13 16.03
N ARG A 179 10.25 -13.95 16.09
CA ARG A 179 9.32 -13.56 17.15
C ARG A 179 7.86 -13.83 16.81
N SER A 180 7.58 -14.34 15.62
CA SER A 180 6.22 -14.57 15.14
C SER A 180 5.61 -15.83 15.69
N PHE A 181 6.44 -16.78 16.13
CA PHE A 181 6.00 -18.04 16.76
C PHE A 181 6.72 -18.27 18.09
N LYS A 182 5.97 -18.72 19.09
CA LYS A 182 6.49 -19.18 20.37
C LYS A 182 6.05 -20.61 20.60
N ARG A 183 7.02 -21.53 20.72
CA ARG A 183 6.75 -22.99 20.87
C ARG A 183 5.87 -23.57 19.75
N GLY A 184 5.94 -22.98 18.55
CA GLY A 184 5.15 -23.41 17.39
C GLY A 184 3.74 -22.77 17.31
N GLU A 185 3.35 -21.93 18.26
CA GLU A 185 2.10 -21.15 18.24
C GLU A 185 2.33 -19.74 17.70
N LEU A 186 1.40 -19.25 16.90
CA LEU A 186 1.44 -17.90 16.31
C LEU A 186 1.25 -16.85 17.41
N ILE A 187 2.14 -15.87 17.47
CA ILE A 187 2.02 -14.73 18.39
C ILE A 187 1.17 -13.67 17.72
N LEU A 188 -0.06 -13.46 18.20
CA LEU A 188 -1.03 -12.52 17.65
C LEU A 188 -0.69 -11.02 17.89
N ARG A 189 0.34 -10.74 18.70
CA ARG A 189 0.85 -9.37 18.92
C ARG A 189 2.35 -9.35 18.63
N PRO A 190 2.77 -9.24 17.37
CA PRO A 190 4.17 -8.97 17.08
C PRO A 190 4.54 -7.63 17.72
N GLU A 191 5.62 -7.61 18.52
CA GLU A 191 6.20 -6.35 19.00
C GLU A 191 6.47 -5.44 17.79
N ARG A 192 6.17 -4.14 17.95
CA ARG A 192 6.28 -3.15 16.87
C ARG A 192 7.61 -3.30 16.15
N GLY A 193 7.56 -3.60 14.86
CA GLY A 193 8.70 -3.43 13.97
C GLY A 193 9.07 -4.59 13.06
N ASN A 194 8.50 -5.79 13.16
CA ASN A 194 8.86 -6.86 12.23
C ASN A 194 7.71 -7.86 12.00
N PRO A 195 6.85 -7.65 11.00
CA PRO A 195 5.94 -8.69 10.55
C PRO A 195 6.73 -9.74 9.78
N GLU A 196 7.38 -10.66 10.52
CA GLU A 196 8.11 -11.79 9.93
C GLU A 196 7.17 -12.80 9.26
N ILE A 197 5.85 -12.63 9.43
CA ILE A 197 4.84 -13.43 8.75
C ILE A 197 4.13 -12.57 7.73
N LEU A 198 4.22 -13.00 6.49
CA LEU A 198 3.58 -12.38 5.34
C LEU A 198 2.07 -12.12 5.57
N LEU A 199 1.38 -13.04 6.28
CA LEU A 199 -0.03 -12.89 6.61
C LEU A 199 -0.35 -11.57 7.34
N PHE A 200 0.52 -11.11 8.25
CA PHE A 200 0.27 -9.87 9.00
C PHE A 200 0.34 -8.61 8.12
N ARG A 201 1.06 -8.66 7.02
CA ARG A 201 1.14 -7.54 6.07
C ARG A 201 -0.15 -7.33 5.30
N TYR A 202 -0.97 -8.37 5.18
CA TYR A 202 -2.16 -8.39 4.33
C TYR A 202 -3.47 -8.48 5.10
N LEU A 203 -3.45 -8.20 6.41
CA LEU A 203 -4.67 -8.22 7.22
C LEU A 203 -5.68 -7.14 6.81
N ASP A 204 -5.20 -6.00 6.29
CA ASP A 204 -6.07 -4.93 5.81
C ASP A 204 -6.88 -5.36 4.58
N GLN A 205 -6.31 -6.17 3.68
CA GLN A 205 -7.02 -6.74 2.54
C GLN A 205 -8.12 -7.69 3.00
N ILE A 206 -7.84 -8.51 4.02
CA ILE A 206 -8.83 -9.41 4.64
C ILE A 206 -9.97 -8.61 5.27
N GLN A 207 -9.68 -7.49 5.94
CA GLN A 207 -10.70 -6.60 6.48
C GLN A 207 -11.60 -6.03 5.37
N LEU A 208 -11.02 -5.60 4.25
CA LEU A 208 -11.80 -5.10 3.11
C LEU A 208 -12.67 -6.19 2.48
N LEU A 209 -12.17 -7.41 2.35
CA LEU A 209 -12.97 -8.56 1.91
C LEU A 209 -14.11 -8.87 2.89
N GLY A 210 -13.85 -8.85 4.20
CA GLY A 210 -14.86 -9.05 5.23
C GLY A 210 -15.94 -7.96 5.22
N LYS A 211 -15.57 -6.70 4.93
CA LYS A 211 -16.50 -5.60 4.74
C LYS A 211 -17.38 -5.80 3.50
N ALA A 212 -16.82 -6.32 2.42
CA ALA A 212 -17.54 -6.57 1.18
C ALA A 212 -18.52 -7.75 1.29
N ASP A 213 -18.06 -8.88 1.83
CA ASP A 213 -18.84 -10.11 2.06
C ASP A 213 -18.24 -10.93 3.20
N LEU A 214 -18.83 -10.80 4.39
CA LEU A 214 -18.37 -11.51 5.59
C LEU A 214 -18.50 -13.03 5.48
N ALA A 215 -19.58 -13.51 4.85
CA ALA A 215 -19.83 -14.95 4.73
C ALA A 215 -18.77 -15.60 3.84
N ARG A 216 -18.48 -14.98 2.70
CA ARG A 216 -17.45 -15.47 1.78
C ARG A 216 -16.04 -15.32 2.36
N ALA A 217 -15.74 -14.21 3.05
CA ALA A 217 -14.47 -14.02 3.74
C ALA A 217 -14.26 -15.03 4.87
N SER A 218 -15.33 -15.40 5.58
CA SER A 218 -15.30 -16.46 6.60
C SER A 218 -15.03 -17.84 5.98
N SER A 219 -15.68 -18.17 4.85
CA SER A 219 -15.42 -19.40 4.11
C SER A 219 -13.99 -19.48 3.58
N LEU A 220 -13.45 -18.35 3.11
CA LEU A 220 -12.07 -18.24 2.71
C LEU A 220 -11.11 -18.50 3.88
N ALA A 221 -11.44 -17.97 5.08
CA ALA A 221 -10.66 -18.20 6.29
C ALA A 221 -10.62 -19.69 6.68
N ASP A 222 -11.66 -20.47 6.40
CA ASP A 222 -11.70 -21.91 6.68
C ASP A 222 -10.70 -22.73 5.86
N ARG A 223 -10.18 -22.19 4.75
CA ARG A 223 -9.11 -22.80 3.94
C ARG A 223 -7.72 -22.69 4.59
N PHE A 224 -7.55 -21.83 5.61
CA PHE A 224 -6.30 -21.79 6.34
C PHE A 224 -6.13 -23.07 7.17
N GLN A 225 -5.03 -23.78 6.95
CA GLN A 225 -4.78 -25.09 7.58
C GLN A 225 -4.52 -24.97 9.09
N ARG A 226 -3.79 -23.92 9.51
CA ARG A 226 -3.48 -23.70 10.91
C ARG A 226 -4.66 -23.04 11.64
N PRO A 227 -5.10 -23.58 12.79
CA PRO A 227 -6.22 -23.04 13.57
C PRO A 227 -5.99 -21.58 14.02
N ASP A 228 -4.77 -21.23 14.44
CA ASP A 228 -4.40 -19.89 14.87
C ASP A 228 -4.48 -18.87 13.72
N ALA A 229 -4.00 -19.20 12.53
CA ALA A 229 -4.12 -18.37 11.32
C ALA A 229 -5.60 -18.22 10.92
N ARG A 230 -6.38 -19.31 10.94
CA ARG A 230 -7.82 -19.30 10.64
C ARG A 230 -8.58 -18.36 11.56
N ILE A 231 -8.34 -18.44 12.88
CA ILE A 231 -8.96 -17.56 13.86
C ILE A 231 -8.59 -16.10 13.58
N LEU A 232 -7.32 -15.82 13.32
CA LEU A 232 -6.85 -14.46 13.02
C LEU A 232 -7.55 -13.89 11.79
N VAL A 233 -7.61 -14.66 10.69
CA VAL A 233 -8.27 -14.24 9.44
C VAL A 233 -9.77 -14.00 9.66
N LYS A 234 -10.46 -14.89 10.39
CA LYS A 234 -11.88 -14.68 10.75
C LYS A 234 -12.08 -13.41 11.58
N LEU A 235 -11.24 -13.17 12.58
CA LEU A 235 -11.32 -11.96 13.40
C LEU A 235 -11.11 -10.69 12.55
N GLN A 236 -10.19 -10.72 11.59
CA GLN A 236 -9.98 -9.58 10.72
C GLN A 236 -11.14 -9.36 9.74
N ALA A 237 -11.72 -10.42 9.19
CA ALA A 237 -12.93 -10.33 8.37
C ALA A 237 -14.11 -9.72 9.15
N ILE A 238 -14.32 -10.17 10.38
CA ILE A 238 -15.34 -9.61 11.28
C ILE A 238 -15.05 -8.14 11.58
N ASN A 239 -13.80 -7.80 11.92
CA ASN A 239 -13.40 -6.41 12.14
C ASN A 239 -13.70 -5.51 10.93
N GLY A 240 -13.53 -6.03 9.72
CA GLY A 240 -13.89 -5.32 8.49
C GLY A 240 -15.40 -5.08 8.39
N ALA A 241 -16.19 -6.11 8.67
CA ALA A 241 -17.66 -6.06 8.57
C ALA A 241 -18.32 -5.13 9.61
N ILE A 242 -17.75 -5.02 10.82
CA ILE A 242 -18.31 -4.19 11.90
C ILE A 242 -17.75 -2.75 11.94
N ARG A 243 -16.67 -2.46 11.21
CA ARG A 243 -16.18 -1.08 11.08
C ARG A 243 -17.17 -0.27 10.24
N GLU A 244 -17.94 0.57 10.92
CA GLU A 244 -18.66 1.64 10.24
C GLU A 244 -17.65 2.56 9.54
N ASP A 245 -17.94 2.95 8.30
CA ASP A 245 -17.20 4.03 7.66
C ASP A 245 -17.38 5.25 8.55
N LYS A 246 -16.32 5.69 9.22
CA LYS A 246 -16.32 7.02 9.83
C LYS A 246 -16.60 7.99 8.69
N LYS A 247 -17.88 8.43 8.57
CA LYS A 247 -18.21 9.56 7.71
C LYS A 247 -17.21 10.65 8.04
N PRO A 248 -16.58 11.30 7.04
CA PRO A 248 -15.73 12.45 7.33
C PRO A 248 -16.59 13.38 8.18
N VAL A 249 -16.07 13.73 9.36
CA VAL A 249 -16.73 14.67 10.30
C VAL A 249 -17.04 15.89 9.48
N GLY A 250 -18.34 16.08 9.18
CA GLY A 250 -18.83 17.11 8.31
C GLY A 250 -18.31 18.45 8.78
N GLN A 251 -17.73 19.22 7.90
CA GLN A 251 -17.59 20.65 8.05
C GLN A 251 -19.00 21.16 8.39
N GLY A 252 -19.18 21.56 9.64
CA GLY A 252 -20.44 22.14 10.09
C GLY A 252 -20.82 23.31 9.16
N PRO A 253 -22.12 23.62 9.03
CA PRO A 253 -22.58 24.68 8.15
C PRO A 253 -21.89 25.99 8.54
N VAL A 254 -21.15 26.56 7.59
CA VAL A 254 -20.65 27.93 7.68
C VAL A 254 -21.89 28.81 7.83
N GLN A 255 -22.18 29.28 9.04
CA GLN A 255 -23.19 30.30 9.27
C GLN A 255 -22.76 31.55 8.50
N ARG A 256 -23.63 31.97 7.58
CA ARG A 256 -23.56 33.28 6.91
C ARG A 256 -24.05 34.38 7.83
#